data_eded4fc43fe59b62bcb6e913e5637ebd
#
_entry.id   eded4fc43fe59b62bcb6e913e5637ebd
#
_cell.length_a   1.000
_cell.length_b   1.000
_cell.length_c   1.000
_cell.angle_alpha   90.00
_cell.angle_beta   90.00
_cell.angle_gamma   90.00
#
_symmetry.space_group_name_H-M   'P 1'
#
loop_
_entity.id
_entity.type
_entity.pdbx_description
1 polymer ?
#
loop_
_entity_poly.entity_id
_entity_poly.type
_entity_poly.pdbx_seq_one_letter_code
_entity_poly.pdbx_strand_id
1 'polypeptide(L)'
;MKKNSTSKIKSNSPLPLYFQIKEDIKSKIENGILKEGEYLPSEFKLMEQYGVSRPTIRQAVENLCQENFLEKQRGIGTMVKSKNSRLSTRNLGDLLNFNEEAQKKSYIYSTDVLEFCTVLSNASLNEVFGSDVTSFY
;
A
#
# COMPACT_ATOMS: atom_id res chain seq x y z
N MET A 1 -22.98 10.69 -16.74
CA MET A 1 -23.41 9.48 -15.99
C MET A 1 -22.17 8.68 -15.60
N LYS A 2 -21.76 8.74 -14.32
CA LYS A 2 -20.66 7.93 -13.81
C LYS A 2 -21.18 6.49 -13.65
N LYS A 3 -20.69 5.57 -14.46
CA LYS A 3 -20.97 4.14 -14.30
C LYS A 3 -20.35 3.67 -12.98
N ASN A 4 -21.16 3.45 -11.97
CA ASN A 4 -20.77 2.71 -10.78
C ASN A 4 -20.41 1.29 -11.20
N SER A 5 -19.14 1.02 -11.37
CA SER A 5 -18.64 -0.37 -11.46
C SER A 5 -18.82 -1.01 -10.09
N THR A 6 -19.96 -1.67 -9.89
CA THR A 6 -20.17 -2.55 -8.73
C THR A 6 -19.19 -3.72 -8.88
N SER A 7 -18.10 -3.66 -8.15
CA SER A 7 -17.15 -4.77 -8.09
C SER A 7 -17.85 -5.96 -7.46
N LYS A 8 -18.12 -7.00 -8.25
CA LYS A 8 -18.75 -8.24 -7.77
C LYS A 8 -17.76 -9.00 -6.90
N ILE A 9 -17.86 -8.84 -5.59
CA ILE A 9 -17.21 -9.72 -4.63
C ILE A 9 -17.85 -11.09 -4.77
N LYS A 10 -17.02 -12.11 -5.01
CA LYS A 10 -17.48 -13.50 -5.15
C LYS A 10 -17.58 -14.11 -3.75
N SER A 11 -18.80 -14.29 -3.24
CA SER A 11 -19.07 -14.98 -1.97
C SER A 11 -18.54 -16.43 -1.96
N ASN A 12 -18.35 -17.05 -3.11
CA ASN A 12 -17.84 -18.41 -3.28
C ASN A 12 -16.32 -18.48 -3.57
N SER A 13 -15.58 -17.39 -3.36
CA SER A 13 -14.11 -17.42 -3.45
C SER A 13 -13.51 -18.00 -2.16
N PRO A 14 -12.43 -18.81 -2.22
CA PRO A 14 -11.70 -19.28 -1.04
C PRO A 14 -11.00 -18.14 -0.28
N LEU A 15 -10.93 -16.94 -0.87
CA LEU A 15 -10.31 -15.77 -0.27
C LEU A 15 -11.27 -15.06 0.69
N PRO A 16 -10.80 -14.64 1.89
CA PRO A 16 -11.61 -13.86 2.83
C PRO A 16 -12.17 -12.59 2.19
N LEU A 17 -13.39 -12.19 2.57
CA LEU A 17 -14.07 -11.03 1.99
C LEU A 17 -13.27 -9.73 2.17
N TYR A 18 -12.66 -9.51 3.34
CA TYR A 18 -11.82 -8.32 3.57
C TYR A 18 -10.63 -8.25 2.61
N PHE A 19 -10.06 -9.41 2.25
CA PHE A 19 -8.94 -9.48 1.32
C PHE A 19 -9.37 -9.12 -0.10
N GLN A 20 -10.52 -9.62 -0.56
CA GLN A 20 -11.07 -9.28 -1.88
C GLN A 20 -11.37 -7.79 -1.99
N ILE A 21 -11.92 -7.17 -0.93
CA ILE A 21 -12.20 -5.74 -0.86
C ILE A 21 -10.89 -4.94 -0.89
N LYS A 22 -9.89 -5.38 -0.13
CA LYS A 22 -8.55 -4.77 -0.11
C LYS A 22 -7.96 -4.74 -1.51
N GLU A 23 -7.95 -5.87 -2.21
CA GLU A 23 -7.39 -5.98 -3.57
C GLU A 23 -8.19 -5.14 -4.59
N ASP A 24 -9.51 -5.06 -4.47
CA ASP A 24 -10.33 -4.23 -5.35
C ASP A 24 -10.05 -2.73 -5.15
N ILE A 25 -9.98 -2.27 -3.92
CA ILE A 25 -9.65 -0.86 -3.62
C ILE A 25 -8.22 -0.56 -4.07
N LYS A 26 -7.25 -1.44 -3.80
CA LYS A 26 -5.87 -1.31 -4.23
C LYS A 26 -5.77 -1.18 -5.75
N SER A 27 -6.43 -2.05 -6.49
CA SER A 27 -6.49 -2.00 -7.96
C SER A 27 -7.09 -0.68 -8.46
N LYS A 28 -8.14 -0.16 -7.81
CA LYS A 28 -8.72 1.14 -8.15
C LYS A 28 -7.76 2.31 -7.96
N ILE A 29 -6.93 2.24 -6.91
CA ILE A 29 -5.89 3.24 -6.66
C ILE A 29 -4.76 3.12 -7.70
N GLU A 30 -4.31 1.91 -8.01
CA GLU A 30 -3.23 1.66 -8.97
C GLU A 30 -3.62 2.05 -10.40
N ASN A 31 -4.88 1.79 -10.78
CA ASN A 31 -5.44 2.17 -12.08
C ASN A 31 -5.89 3.65 -12.15
N GLY A 32 -5.69 4.44 -11.09
CA GLY A 32 -6.03 5.87 -11.06
C GLY A 32 -7.54 6.16 -11.02
N ILE A 33 -8.39 5.16 -10.74
CA ILE A 33 -9.83 5.35 -10.53
C ILE A 33 -10.08 6.11 -9.22
N LEU A 34 -9.31 5.75 -8.18
CA LEU A 34 -9.19 6.51 -6.93
C LEU A 34 -7.87 7.27 -6.98
N LYS A 35 -7.95 8.59 -6.99
CA LYS A 35 -6.78 9.48 -7.15
C LYS A 35 -6.11 9.75 -5.81
N GLU A 36 -4.83 10.09 -5.87
CA GLU A 36 -4.08 10.59 -4.72
C GLU A 36 -4.76 11.83 -4.12
N GLY A 37 -4.84 11.88 -2.79
CA GLY A 37 -5.55 12.93 -2.06
C GLY A 37 -7.07 12.80 -2.07
N GLU A 38 -7.65 11.84 -2.80
CA GLU A 38 -9.08 11.58 -2.79
C GLU A 38 -9.48 10.79 -1.54
N TYR A 39 -10.64 11.13 -0.98
CA TYR A 39 -11.20 10.43 0.18
C TYR A 39 -12.02 9.22 -0.28
N LEU A 40 -11.84 8.10 0.41
CA LEU A 40 -12.72 6.95 0.24
C LEU A 40 -14.15 7.31 0.66
N PRO A 41 -15.16 6.65 0.06
CA PRO A 41 -16.52 6.69 0.58
C PRO A 41 -16.55 6.28 2.06
N SER A 42 -17.54 6.78 2.81
CA SER A 42 -17.70 6.41 4.21
C SER A 42 -17.82 4.89 4.39
N GLU A 43 -17.46 4.38 5.57
CA GLU A 43 -17.59 2.95 5.90
C GLU A 43 -19.00 2.44 5.58
N PHE A 44 -20.03 3.25 5.86
CA PHE A 44 -21.42 2.89 5.58
C PHE A 44 -21.68 2.70 4.08
N LYS A 45 -21.22 3.63 3.24
CA LYS A 45 -21.34 3.51 1.77
C LYS A 45 -20.55 2.32 1.22
N LEU A 46 -19.40 2.04 1.79
CA LEU A 46 -18.60 0.86 1.40
C LEU A 46 -19.32 -0.44 1.79
N MET A 47 -19.95 -0.50 2.96
CA MET A 47 -20.78 -1.64 3.37
C MET A 47 -21.92 -1.90 2.37
N GLU A 48 -22.64 -0.86 1.97
CA GLU A 48 -23.72 -0.96 0.95
C GLU A 48 -23.16 -1.40 -0.41
N GLN A 49 -22.03 -0.81 -0.83
CA GLN A 49 -21.41 -1.09 -2.14
C GLN A 49 -20.91 -2.53 -2.25
N TYR A 50 -20.34 -3.06 -1.19
CA TYR A 50 -19.75 -4.40 -1.16
C TYR A 50 -20.65 -5.47 -0.57
N GLY A 51 -21.76 -5.09 0.08
CA GLY A 51 -22.69 -6.03 0.70
C GLY A 51 -22.09 -6.81 1.89
N VAL A 52 -21.22 -6.17 2.68
CA VAL A 52 -20.50 -6.80 3.78
C VAL A 52 -20.66 -6.05 5.10
N SER A 53 -20.28 -6.71 6.20
CA SER A 53 -20.35 -6.11 7.53
C SER A 53 -19.30 -5.01 7.73
N ARG A 54 -19.56 -4.11 8.67
CA ARG A 54 -18.66 -3.02 9.05
C ARG A 54 -17.27 -3.50 9.49
N PRO A 55 -17.12 -4.54 10.32
CA PRO A 55 -15.81 -5.09 10.67
C PRO A 55 -14.99 -5.50 9.47
N THR A 56 -15.63 -6.11 8.45
CA THR A 56 -14.96 -6.54 7.20
C THR A 56 -14.40 -5.34 6.44
N ILE A 57 -15.17 -4.27 6.31
CA ILE A 57 -14.69 -3.02 5.68
C ILE A 57 -13.52 -2.42 6.47
N ARG A 58 -13.67 -2.33 7.80
CA ARG A 58 -12.61 -1.77 8.65
C ARG A 58 -11.31 -2.54 8.54
N GLN A 59 -11.37 -3.85 8.51
CA GLN A 59 -10.19 -4.72 8.35
C GLN A 59 -9.52 -4.50 6.99
N ALA A 60 -10.29 -4.42 5.90
CA ALA A 60 -9.75 -4.15 4.57
C ALA A 60 -9.05 -2.77 4.50
N VAL A 61 -9.70 -1.73 5.04
CA VAL A 61 -9.14 -0.37 5.09
C VAL A 61 -7.91 -0.31 5.98
N GLU A 62 -7.90 -1.00 7.11
CA GLU A 62 -6.77 -1.05 8.04
C GLU A 62 -5.53 -1.68 7.40
N ASN A 63 -5.70 -2.79 6.68
CA ASN A 63 -4.62 -3.43 5.93
C ASN A 63 -4.05 -2.49 4.85
N LEU A 64 -4.92 -1.75 4.14
CA LEU A 64 -4.47 -0.75 3.14
C LEU A 64 -3.73 0.43 3.80
N CYS A 65 -4.07 0.80 5.03
CA CYS A 65 -3.33 1.80 5.78
C CYS A 65 -1.94 1.27 6.19
N GLN A 66 -1.85 0.02 6.64
CA GLN A 66 -0.58 -0.66 6.97
C GLN A 66 0.32 -0.81 5.72
N GLU A 67 -0.27 -1.06 4.55
CA GLU A 67 0.43 -1.11 3.27
C GLU A 67 0.72 0.29 2.69
N ASN A 68 0.45 1.37 3.42
CA ASN A 68 0.65 2.76 3.00
C ASN A 68 -0.11 3.20 1.74
N PHE A 69 -1.18 2.52 1.37
CA PHE A 69 -2.09 2.97 0.30
C PHE A 69 -3.07 4.03 0.78
N LEU A 70 -3.46 3.96 2.05
CA LEU A 70 -4.45 4.83 2.66
C LEU A 70 -3.92 5.46 3.95
N GLU A 71 -4.51 6.59 4.34
CA GLU A 71 -4.25 7.27 5.60
C GLU A 71 -5.55 7.69 6.27
N LYS A 72 -5.75 7.30 7.54
CA LYS A 72 -6.90 7.74 8.33
C LYS A 72 -6.66 9.14 8.88
N GLN A 73 -7.55 10.07 8.53
CA GLN A 73 -7.58 11.42 9.11
C GLN A 73 -8.73 11.51 10.11
N ARG A 74 -8.37 11.74 11.37
CA ARG A 74 -9.34 11.79 12.47
C ARG A 74 -10.41 12.85 12.22
N GLY A 75 -11.68 12.44 12.25
CA GLY A 75 -12.83 13.33 12.05
C GLY A 75 -13.14 13.70 10.60
N ILE A 76 -12.28 13.34 9.63
CA ILE A 76 -12.44 13.71 8.22
C ILE A 76 -12.74 12.48 7.37
N GLY A 77 -11.96 11.43 7.49
CA GLY A 77 -12.14 10.22 6.69
C GLY A 77 -10.85 9.46 6.41
N THR A 78 -10.88 8.62 5.39
CA THR A 78 -9.71 7.87 4.93
C THR A 78 -9.32 8.36 3.54
N MET A 79 -8.08 8.81 3.37
CA MET A 79 -7.56 9.43 2.15
C MET A 79 -6.58 8.50 1.45
N VAL A 80 -6.53 8.56 0.13
CA VAL A 80 -5.53 7.85 -0.71
C VAL A 80 -4.18 8.57 -0.61
N LYS A 81 -3.16 7.84 -0.17
CA LYS A 81 -1.78 8.37 -0.07
C LYS A 81 -1.10 8.48 -1.43
N SER A 82 -0.19 9.44 -1.55
CA SER A 82 0.64 9.62 -2.74
C SER A 82 1.54 8.41 -3.00
N LYS A 83 1.80 8.12 -4.28
CA LYS A 83 2.76 7.08 -4.69
C LYS A 83 4.16 7.33 -4.14
N ASN A 84 4.60 8.58 -4.13
CA ASN A 84 5.91 8.95 -3.61
C ASN A 84 6.02 8.69 -2.09
N SER A 85 4.94 8.92 -1.35
CA SER A 85 4.86 8.60 0.08
C SER A 85 4.92 7.08 0.37
N ARG A 86 4.54 6.24 -0.60
CA ARG A 86 4.63 4.77 -0.49
C ARG A 86 6.05 4.25 -0.71
N LEU A 87 6.83 4.94 -1.53
CA LEU A 87 8.22 4.57 -1.82
C LEU A 87 9.17 5.01 -0.70
N SER A 88 8.90 6.16 -0.06
CA SER A 88 9.75 6.69 1.01
C SER A 88 9.62 5.94 2.35
N THR A 89 8.61 5.07 2.51
CA THR A 89 8.42 4.28 3.76
C THR A 89 8.92 2.83 3.63
N ARG A 90 9.54 2.45 2.51
CA ARG A 90 10.30 1.21 2.45
C ARG A 90 11.62 1.45 3.19
N ASN A 91 11.57 1.31 4.51
CA ASN A 91 12.76 1.29 5.34
C ASN A 91 13.68 0.15 4.87
N LEU A 92 14.99 0.35 4.98
CA LEU A 92 15.98 -0.70 4.74
C LEU A 92 15.65 -1.99 5.51
N GLY A 93 14.95 -1.87 6.66
CA GLY A 93 14.42 -2.99 7.43
C GLY A 93 13.40 -3.86 6.66
N ASP A 94 12.64 -3.28 5.74
CA ASP A 94 11.67 -4.05 4.93
C ASP A 94 12.39 -4.91 3.87
N LEU A 95 13.58 -4.50 3.41
CA LEU A 95 14.43 -5.30 2.53
C LEU A 95 15.04 -6.51 3.25
N LEU A 96 15.41 -6.35 4.52
CA LEU A 96 15.87 -7.45 5.34
C LEU A 96 14.75 -8.46 5.64
N ASN A 97 13.55 -7.95 5.94
CA ASN A 97 12.36 -8.77 6.14
C ASN A 97 11.92 -9.50 4.87
N PHE A 98 12.16 -8.93 3.67
CA PHE A 98 11.85 -9.59 2.40
C PHE A 98 12.59 -10.92 2.23
N ASN A 99 13.88 -10.97 2.57
CA ASN A 99 14.66 -12.20 2.50
C ASN A 99 14.13 -13.28 3.46
N GLU A 100 13.77 -12.91 4.68
CA GLU A 100 13.18 -13.84 5.64
C GLU A 100 11.80 -14.33 5.22
N GLU A 101 10.99 -13.45 4.68
CA GLU A 101 9.64 -13.78 4.21
C GLU A 101 9.67 -14.64 2.95
N ALA A 102 10.58 -14.37 2.03
CA ALA A 102 10.80 -15.20 0.84
C ALA A 102 11.27 -16.61 1.20
N GLN A 103 12.17 -16.74 2.18
CA GLN A 103 12.61 -18.05 2.69
C GLN A 103 11.46 -18.83 3.33
N LYS A 104 10.64 -18.19 4.17
CA LYS A 104 9.48 -18.83 4.82
C LYS A 104 8.44 -19.31 3.81
N LYS A 105 8.29 -18.62 2.69
CA LYS A 105 7.32 -18.96 1.62
C LYS A 105 7.93 -19.83 0.52
N SER A 106 9.18 -20.25 0.64
CA SER A 106 9.91 -21.06 -0.36
C SER A 106 9.91 -20.44 -1.76
N TYR A 107 9.96 -19.11 -1.85
CA TYR A 107 10.10 -18.42 -3.13
C TYR A 107 11.55 -18.54 -3.63
N ILE A 108 11.69 -18.88 -4.91
CA ILE A 108 12.98 -18.77 -5.60
C ILE A 108 13.07 -17.33 -6.10
N TYR A 109 14.07 -16.59 -5.62
CA TYR A 109 14.35 -15.22 -6.06
C TYR A 109 15.81 -15.11 -6.49
N SER A 110 16.05 -14.20 -7.43
CA SER A 110 17.39 -13.79 -7.82
C SER A 110 17.48 -12.27 -7.71
N THR A 111 18.68 -11.79 -7.45
CA THR A 111 18.97 -10.36 -7.38
C THR A 111 20.05 -10.05 -8.39
N ASP A 112 19.76 -9.17 -9.33
CA ASP A 112 20.73 -8.65 -10.28
C ASP A 112 21.12 -7.22 -9.86
N VAL A 113 22.42 -7.00 -9.70
CA VAL A 113 22.95 -5.67 -9.43
C VAL A 113 23.03 -4.93 -10.76
N LEU A 114 22.13 -3.96 -10.96
CA LEU A 114 22.07 -3.16 -12.19
C LEU A 114 23.15 -2.08 -12.23
N GLU A 115 23.43 -1.49 -11.09
CA GLU A 115 24.43 -0.43 -10.95
C GLU A 115 25.06 -0.49 -9.56
N PHE A 116 26.37 -0.33 -9.51
CA PHE A 116 27.14 -0.18 -8.28
C PHE A 116 28.14 0.95 -8.44
N CYS A 117 27.92 2.06 -7.73
CA CYS A 117 28.80 3.21 -7.79
C CYS A 117 28.93 3.88 -6.41
N THR A 118 30.05 4.55 -6.20
CA THR A 118 30.22 5.42 -5.03
C THR A 118 29.71 6.80 -5.36
N VAL A 119 28.79 7.33 -4.55
CA VAL A 119 28.26 8.67 -4.68
C VAL A 119 28.63 9.52 -3.46
N LEU A 120 28.93 10.80 -3.69
CA LEU A 120 29.12 11.74 -2.59
C LEU A 120 27.80 12.06 -1.93
N SER A 121 27.83 12.33 -0.61
CA SER A 121 26.65 12.72 0.13
C SER A 121 25.98 13.96 -0.46
N ASN A 122 24.68 13.95 -0.51
CA ASN A 122 23.86 15.11 -0.88
C ASN A 122 22.69 15.26 0.10
N ALA A 123 21.94 16.35 0.01
CA ALA A 123 20.84 16.66 0.93
C ALA A 123 19.83 15.49 1.04
N SER A 124 19.47 14.87 -0.09
CA SER A 124 18.48 13.76 -0.11
C SER A 124 19.01 12.49 0.54
N LEU A 125 20.30 12.16 0.34
CA LEU A 125 20.92 11.00 0.97
C LEU A 125 21.12 11.23 2.47
N ASN A 126 21.52 12.44 2.87
CA ASN A 126 21.71 12.80 4.28
C ASN A 126 20.38 12.80 5.06
N GLU A 127 19.27 13.10 4.41
CA GLU A 127 17.94 12.99 5.03
C GLU A 127 17.57 11.53 5.38
N VAL A 128 17.98 10.59 4.54
CA VAL A 128 17.67 9.15 4.72
C VAL A 128 18.66 8.45 5.65
N PHE A 129 19.96 8.75 5.51
CA PHE A 129 21.05 8.02 6.19
C PHE A 129 21.74 8.80 7.31
N GLY A 130 21.41 10.08 7.48
CA GLY A 130 22.02 10.97 8.46
C GLY A 130 23.22 11.75 7.90
N SER A 131 23.54 12.87 8.57
CA SER A 131 24.54 13.83 8.12
C SER A 131 26.02 13.39 8.33
N ASP A 132 26.24 12.28 9.05
CA ASP A 132 27.59 11.83 9.39
C ASP A 132 28.23 10.96 8.32
N VAL A 133 27.48 10.59 7.27
CA VAL A 133 27.96 9.77 6.15
C VAL A 133 28.39 10.67 5.01
N THR A 134 29.65 10.62 4.67
CA THR A 134 30.26 11.46 3.60
C THR A 134 30.24 10.80 2.22
N SER A 135 30.07 9.48 2.16
CA SER A 135 29.95 8.71 0.91
C SER A 135 29.12 7.46 1.11
N PHE A 136 28.47 7.00 0.03
CA PHE A 136 27.62 5.81 -0.02
C PHE A 136 28.12 4.87 -1.12
N TYR A 137 28.02 3.55 -0.87
CA TYR A 137 28.40 2.49 -1.79
C TYR A 137 27.14 1.80 -2.32
#